data_548e849dd9f67c4690e20f917374252a
#
_entry.id   548e849dd9f67c4690e20f917374252a
#
_cell.length_a   1.000
_cell.length_b   1.000
_cell.length_c   1.000
_cell.angle_alpha   90.00
_cell.angle_beta   90.00
_cell.angle_gamma   90.00
#
_symmetry.space_group_name_H-M   'P 1'
#
loop_
_entity.id
_entity.type
_entity.pdbx_description
1 polymer ?
#
loop_
_entity_poly.entity_id
_entity_poly.type
_entity_poly.pdbx_seq_one_letter_code
_entity_poly.pdbx_strand_id
1 'polypeptide(L)'
;LDNGIIAFLPISNTETSVVWSVKKKIIEKYKNKHTFLIKEKIYSYAINFYKKIKFFSNLEINDLNLFISQNYYKDRILLFGDALHTVHPFAGQGFNMIIRDLENLEQNIRNKINLGIDIGSNEILSEFSSEAKPRNFIYSMGLDILKKGFSIKNKPYQNFRNQTLSIISKNPYAKKFLFD
;
A
#
# COMPACT_ATOMS: atom_id res chain seq x y z
N LEU A 1 10.95 -7.32 11.52
CA LEU A 1 11.88 -8.44 11.24
C LEU A 1 13.00 -7.93 10.35
N ASP A 2 14.23 -8.40 10.54
CA ASP A 2 15.37 -8.05 9.68
C ASP A 2 15.12 -8.42 8.20
N ASN A 3 14.19 -9.30 7.95
CA ASN A 3 13.89 -9.89 6.66
C ASN A 3 12.54 -9.46 6.05
N GLY A 4 11.89 -8.45 6.59
CA GLY A 4 10.62 -7.95 6.06
C GLY A 4 9.50 -7.84 7.10
N ILE A 5 8.27 -7.70 6.63
CA ILE A 5 7.07 -7.54 7.46
C ILE A 5 6.18 -8.77 7.25
N ILE A 6 5.80 -9.41 8.34
CA ILE A 6 4.77 -10.45 8.32
C ILE A 6 3.54 -9.95 9.08
N ALA A 7 2.39 -10.06 8.47
CA ALA A 7 1.11 -9.71 9.05
C ALA A 7 0.24 -10.97 9.19
N PHE A 8 -0.37 -11.11 10.35
CA PHE A 8 -1.38 -12.12 10.65
C PHE A 8 -2.72 -11.40 10.73
N LEU A 9 -3.59 -11.65 9.76
CA LEU A 9 -4.87 -10.96 9.58
C LEU A 9 -6.01 -11.92 9.94
N PRO A 10 -6.59 -11.84 11.14
CA PRO A 10 -7.70 -12.71 11.54
C PRO A 10 -8.90 -12.53 10.60
N ILE A 11 -9.39 -13.63 10.04
CA ILE A 11 -10.61 -13.67 9.22
C ILE A 11 -11.78 -14.13 10.10
N SER A 12 -11.51 -15.08 11.00
CA SER A 12 -12.48 -15.60 11.95
C SER A 12 -11.78 -15.99 13.27
N ASN A 13 -12.53 -16.56 14.20
CA ASN A 13 -11.98 -17.07 15.46
C ASN A 13 -10.97 -18.23 15.27
N THR A 14 -11.00 -18.89 14.12
CA THR A 14 -10.18 -20.08 13.84
C THR A 14 -9.30 -19.93 12.60
N GLU A 15 -9.49 -18.87 11.80
CA GLU A 15 -8.80 -18.68 10.54
C GLU A 15 -8.09 -17.33 10.48
N THR A 16 -6.88 -17.35 9.96
CA THR A 16 -6.02 -16.16 9.82
C THR A 16 -5.36 -16.17 8.47
N SER A 17 -5.50 -15.08 7.72
CA SER A 17 -4.71 -14.84 6.52
C SER A 17 -3.30 -14.39 6.90
N VAL A 18 -2.29 -14.88 6.19
CA VAL A 18 -0.90 -14.51 6.43
C VAL A 18 -0.35 -13.84 5.19
N VAL A 19 0.13 -12.61 5.36
CA VAL A 19 0.82 -11.86 4.32
C VAL A 19 2.26 -11.60 4.76
N TRP A 20 3.22 -12.06 3.96
CA TRP A 20 4.64 -11.87 4.25
C TRP A 20 5.32 -11.09 3.13
N SER A 21 5.58 -9.81 3.37
CA SER A 21 6.38 -8.96 2.49
C SER A 21 7.86 -9.10 2.81
N VAL A 22 8.64 -9.55 1.86
CA VAL A 22 10.05 -9.89 2.05
C VAL A 22 10.89 -9.48 0.84
N LYS A 23 12.17 -9.18 1.05
CA LYS A 23 13.08 -8.86 -0.05
C LYS A 23 13.20 -10.04 -1.04
N LYS A 24 13.20 -9.75 -2.34
CA LYS A 24 13.31 -10.75 -3.41
C LYS A 24 14.45 -11.73 -3.20
N LYS A 25 15.63 -11.25 -2.83
CA LYS A 25 16.81 -12.09 -2.52
C LYS A 25 16.57 -13.14 -1.43
N ILE A 26 15.62 -12.89 -0.53
CA ILE A 26 15.31 -13.83 0.54
C ILE A 26 14.39 -14.92 0.01
N ILE A 27 13.33 -14.54 -0.71
CA ILE A 27 12.38 -15.51 -1.26
C ILE A 27 13.02 -16.40 -2.34
N GLU A 28 13.97 -15.87 -3.10
CA GLU A 28 14.73 -16.64 -4.10
C GLU A 28 15.50 -17.81 -3.49
N LYS A 29 15.98 -17.68 -2.25
CA LYS A 29 16.60 -18.80 -1.52
C LYS A 29 15.62 -19.96 -1.25
N TYR A 30 14.33 -19.67 -1.24
CA TYR A 30 13.27 -20.64 -0.98
C TYR A 30 12.53 -21.08 -2.25
N LYS A 31 12.59 -20.31 -3.35
CA LYS A 31 11.89 -20.59 -4.61
C LYS A 31 12.22 -21.97 -5.21
N ASN A 32 13.47 -22.39 -5.06
CA ASN A 32 13.95 -23.70 -5.55
C ASN A 32 13.92 -24.81 -4.51
N LYS A 33 13.52 -24.52 -3.29
CA LYS A 33 13.51 -25.45 -2.16
C LYS A 33 12.15 -25.42 -1.48
N HIS A 34 11.16 -26.09 -2.10
CA HIS A 34 9.88 -26.46 -1.53
C HIS A 34 9.12 -25.40 -0.71
N THR A 35 7.89 -25.15 -1.10
CA THR A 35 6.83 -24.45 -0.34
C THR A 35 6.85 -24.77 1.17
N PHE A 36 7.31 -25.97 1.52
CA PHE A 36 7.48 -26.44 2.89
C PHE A 36 8.37 -25.52 3.75
N LEU A 37 9.54 -25.08 3.26
CA LEU A 37 10.45 -24.24 4.04
C LEU A 37 9.88 -22.84 4.33
N ILE A 38 9.08 -22.32 3.40
CA ILE A 38 8.38 -21.04 3.60
C ILE A 38 7.31 -21.20 4.69
N LYS A 39 6.52 -22.28 4.61
CA LYS A 39 5.51 -22.62 5.62
C LYS A 39 6.14 -22.83 7.00
N GLU A 40 7.27 -23.53 7.07
CA GLU A 40 8.03 -23.73 8.30
C GLU A 40 8.51 -22.41 8.89
N LYS A 41 8.99 -21.49 8.04
CA LYS A 41 9.41 -20.16 8.48
C LYS A 41 8.24 -19.32 8.99
N ILE A 42 7.10 -19.36 8.31
CA ILE A 42 5.85 -18.71 8.78
C ILE A 42 5.43 -19.32 10.12
N TYR A 43 5.46 -20.63 10.22
CA TYR A 43 5.15 -21.35 11.47
C TYR A 43 6.02 -20.88 12.64
N SER A 44 7.33 -20.72 12.43
CA SER A 44 8.26 -20.27 13.47
C SER A 44 7.94 -18.87 14.02
N TYR A 45 7.30 -18.01 13.23
CA TYR A 45 6.81 -16.71 13.70
C TYR A 45 5.43 -16.81 14.38
N ALA A 46 4.58 -17.65 13.82
CA ALA A 46 3.19 -17.78 14.26
C ALA A 46 3.03 -18.53 15.60
N ILE A 47 3.95 -19.46 15.92
CA ILE A 47 3.88 -20.27 17.15
C ILE A 47 3.88 -19.44 18.45
N ASN A 48 4.40 -18.22 18.40
CA ASN A 48 4.38 -17.31 19.54
C ASN A 48 2.99 -16.73 19.84
N PHE A 49 2.06 -16.81 18.87
CA PHE A 49 0.71 -16.25 18.95
C PHE A 49 -0.37 -17.32 18.93
N TYR A 50 -0.10 -18.50 18.33
CA TYR A 50 -1.06 -19.54 18.08
C TYR A 50 -0.56 -20.90 18.63
N LYS A 51 -1.39 -21.59 19.41
CA LYS A 51 -1.04 -22.88 20.00
C LYS A 51 -0.96 -24.02 18.98
N LYS A 52 -1.78 -23.96 17.92
CA LYS A 52 -1.84 -24.98 16.86
C LYS A 52 -2.12 -24.30 15.53
N ILE A 53 -1.37 -24.67 14.51
CA ILE A 53 -1.45 -24.04 13.17
C ILE A 53 -1.57 -25.15 12.13
N LYS A 54 -2.51 -24.97 11.19
CA LYS A 54 -2.67 -25.79 10.00
C LYS A 54 -2.82 -24.89 8.79
N PHE A 55 -2.06 -25.14 7.73
CA PHE A 55 -2.19 -24.40 6.48
C PHE A 55 -3.26 -25.02 5.59
N PHE A 56 -4.25 -24.22 5.19
CA PHE A 56 -5.36 -24.66 4.34
C PHE A 56 -5.17 -24.32 2.87
N SER A 57 -4.49 -23.21 2.57
CA SER A 57 -4.31 -22.72 1.21
C SER A 57 -2.92 -23.03 0.65
N ASN A 58 -2.82 -22.93 -0.66
CA ASN A 58 -1.53 -22.88 -1.33
C ASN A 58 -0.84 -21.56 -1.04
N LEU A 59 0.49 -21.59 -1.16
CA LEU A 59 1.32 -20.40 -1.07
C LEU A 59 1.33 -19.69 -2.43
N GLU A 60 0.99 -18.41 -2.42
CA GLU A 60 1.10 -17.54 -3.58
C GLU A 60 2.27 -16.58 -3.39
N ILE A 61 3.06 -16.36 -4.43
CA ILE A 61 4.21 -15.47 -4.42
C ILE A 61 4.04 -14.47 -5.54
N ASN A 62 3.86 -13.20 -5.17
CA ASN A 62 3.66 -12.10 -6.10
C ASN A 62 4.78 -11.06 -5.95
N ASP A 63 5.27 -10.55 -7.06
CA ASP A 63 6.22 -9.43 -7.04
C ASP A 63 5.46 -8.13 -6.70
N LEU A 64 5.99 -7.35 -5.76
CA LEU A 64 5.46 -6.04 -5.41
C LEU A 64 6.20 -4.98 -6.21
N ASN A 65 5.55 -4.44 -7.22
CA ASN A 65 6.08 -3.38 -8.06
C ASN A 65 5.38 -2.06 -7.72
N LEU A 66 6.17 -0.99 -7.58
CA LEU A 66 5.63 0.35 -7.55
C LEU A 66 5.21 0.73 -8.98
N PHE A 67 3.97 1.10 -9.16
CA PHE A 67 3.43 1.51 -10.44
C PHE A 67 2.48 2.69 -10.26
N ILE A 68 2.60 3.68 -11.14
CA ILE A 68 1.63 4.77 -11.29
C ILE A 68 1.41 4.96 -12.78
N SER A 69 0.18 4.86 -13.23
CA SER A 69 -0.17 5.07 -14.63
C SER A 69 0.11 6.50 -15.05
N GLN A 70 0.66 6.68 -16.24
CA GLN A 70 0.80 8.01 -16.84
C GLN A 70 -0.52 8.54 -17.36
N ASN A 71 -1.37 7.64 -17.87
CA ASN A 71 -2.69 7.97 -18.40
C ASN A 71 -3.76 7.40 -17.48
N TYR A 72 -4.56 8.26 -16.88
CA TYR A 72 -5.62 7.87 -15.96
C TYR A 72 -6.89 7.43 -16.69
N TYR A 73 -7.10 7.96 -17.88
CA TYR A 73 -8.24 7.61 -18.72
C TYR A 73 -7.88 7.62 -20.21
N LYS A 74 -8.67 6.95 -21.00
CA LYS A 74 -8.65 7.01 -22.46
C LYS A 74 -10.08 6.81 -22.98
N ASP A 75 -10.51 7.71 -23.86
CA ASP A 75 -11.88 7.72 -24.37
C ASP A 75 -12.89 7.75 -23.20
N ARG A 76 -13.73 6.74 -23.06
CA ARG A 76 -14.72 6.58 -21.98
C ARG A 76 -14.28 5.58 -20.89
N ILE A 77 -13.02 5.16 -20.89
CA ILE A 77 -12.45 4.17 -19.95
C ILE A 77 -11.58 4.90 -18.95
N LEU A 78 -11.90 4.77 -17.65
CA LEU A 78 -11.12 5.26 -16.53
C LEU A 78 -10.40 4.10 -15.86
N LEU A 79 -9.09 4.24 -15.62
CA LEU A 79 -8.36 3.35 -14.73
C LEU A 79 -8.66 3.73 -13.28
N PHE A 80 -8.82 2.72 -12.41
CA PHE A 80 -9.12 2.94 -11.01
C PHE A 80 -8.46 1.89 -10.10
N GLY A 81 -8.20 2.25 -8.83
CA GLY A 81 -7.61 1.35 -7.85
C GLY A 81 -6.19 0.90 -8.24
N ASP A 82 -5.89 -0.38 -8.08
CA ASP A 82 -4.57 -0.96 -8.39
C ASP A 82 -4.19 -0.87 -9.88
N ALA A 83 -5.18 -0.74 -10.78
CA ALA A 83 -4.91 -0.49 -12.20
C ALA A 83 -4.36 0.92 -12.45
N LEU A 84 -4.66 1.87 -11.57
CA LEU A 84 -4.19 3.24 -11.63
C LEU A 84 -2.85 3.42 -10.95
N HIS A 85 -2.72 2.89 -9.74
CA HIS A 85 -1.51 2.96 -8.95
C HIS A 85 -1.36 1.77 -8.00
N THR A 86 -0.17 1.20 -7.98
CA THR A 86 0.22 0.19 -6.99
C THR A 86 1.40 0.75 -6.19
N VAL A 87 1.17 0.97 -4.91
CA VAL A 87 2.21 1.49 -4.01
C VAL A 87 2.75 0.38 -3.11
N HIS A 88 3.92 0.61 -2.55
CA HIS A 88 4.51 -0.33 -1.61
C HIS A 88 3.58 -0.51 -0.40
N PRO A 89 3.35 -1.75 0.09
CA PRO A 89 2.46 -2.03 1.23
C PRO A 89 3.03 -1.53 2.57
N PHE A 90 3.70 -0.37 2.54
CA PHE A 90 4.21 0.29 3.71
C PHE A 90 3.02 0.92 4.45
N ALA A 91 2.73 0.37 5.62
CA ALA A 91 1.62 0.79 6.50
C ALA A 91 0.19 0.69 5.89
N GLY A 92 -0.04 -0.15 4.87
CA GLY A 92 -1.39 -0.37 4.32
C GLY A 92 -1.98 0.82 3.55
N GLN A 93 -1.15 1.76 3.12
CA GLN A 93 -1.59 3.04 2.56
C GLN A 93 -2.21 2.96 1.15
N GLY A 94 -1.99 1.86 0.40
CA GLY A 94 -2.57 1.71 -0.93
C GLY A 94 -4.10 1.80 -0.93
N PHE A 95 -4.75 1.15 0.01
CA PHE A 95 -6.21 1.20 0.15
C PHE A 95 -6.72 2.62 0.46
N ASN A 96 -6.04 3.37 1.31
CA ASN A 96 -6.40 4.75 1.63
C ASN A 96 -6.30 5.68 0.41
N MET A 97 -5.34 5.43 -0.49
CA MET A 97 -5.26 6.17 -1.76
C MET A 97 -6.49 5.88 -2.65
N ILE A 98 -6.90 4.62 -2.73
CA ILE A 98 -8.09 4.22 -3.51
C ILE A 98 -9.36 4.88 -2.97
N ILE A 99 -9.53 4.92 -1.65
CA ILE A 99 -10.70 5.58 -1.02
C ILE A 99 -10.71 7.08 -1.34
N ARG A 100 -9.57 7.77 -1.24
CA ARG A 100 -9.47 9.19 -1.61
C ARG A 100 -9.76 9.45 -3.09
N ASP A 101 -9.30 8.57 -3.97
CA ASP A 101 -9.60 8.66 -5.39
C ASP A 101 -11.10 8.43 -5.65
N LEU A 102 -11.73 7.53 -4.89
CA LEU A 102 -13.16 7.27 -4.96
C LEU A 102 -13.98 8.49 -4.54
N GLU A 103 -13.64 9.12 -3.41
CA GLU A 103 -14.30 10.33 -2.93
C GLU A 103 -14.16 11.48 -3.93
N ASN A 104 -12.98 11.67 -4.51
CA ASN A 104 -12.75 12.68 -5.54
C ASN A 104 -13.56 12.41 -6.80
N LEU A 105 -13.57 11.17 -7.29
CA LEU A 105 -14.33 10.77 -8.46
C LEU A 105 -15.84 10.92 -8.23
N GLU A 106 -16.33 10.50 -7.06
CA GLU A 106 -17.74 10.65 -6.67
C GLU A 106 -18.15 12.13 -6.70
N GLN A 107 -17.34 13.00 -6.10
CA GLN A 107 -17.61 14.43 -6.04
C GLN A 107 -17.68 15.05 -7.44
N ASN A 108 -16.73 14.71 -8.33
CA ASN A 108 -16.70 15.17 -9.71
C ASN A 108 -17.94 14.71 -10.50
N ILE A 109 -18.29 13.43 -10.36
CA ILE A 109 -19.50 12.87 -11.01
C ILE A 109 -20.76 13.56 -10.48
N ARG A 110 -20.91 13.67 -9.16
CA ARG A 110 -22.10 14.23 -8.51
C ARG A 110 -22.33 15.68 -8.92
N ASN A 111 -21.26 16.48 -8.99
CA ASN A 111 -21.34 17.88 -9.39
C ASN A 111 -21.79 18.04 -10.86
N LYS A 112 -21.37 17.15 -11.74
CA LYS A 112 -21.60 17.26 -13.18
C LYS A 112 -22.90 16.59 -13.63
N ILE A 113 -23.30 15.49 -13.00
CA ILE A 113 -24.53 14.76 -13.36
C ILE A 113 -25.78 15.64 -13.08
N ASN A 114 -25.75 16.46 -12.06
CA ASN A 114 -26.81 17.43 -11.75
C ASN A 114 -26.96 18.51 -12.83
N LEU A 115 -25.93 18.72 -13.63
CA LEU A 115 -25.94 19.61 -14.81
C LEU A 115 -26.30 18.90 -16.12
N GLY A 116 -26.64 17.60 -16.07
CA GLY A 116 -26.94 16.79 -17.23
C GLY A 116 -25.71 16.37 -18.05
N ILE A 117 -24.50 16.50 -17.52
CA ILE A 117 -23.26 16.11 -18.21
C ILE A 117 -23.11 14.58 -18.15
N ASP A 118 -22.75 14.00 -19.29
CA ASP A 118 -22.50 12.55 -19.42
C ASP A 118 -21.31 12.12 -18.52
N ILE A 119 -21.52 11.09 -17.69
CA ILE A 119 -20.54 10.54 -16.75
C ILE A 119 -19.23 10.13 -17.46
N GLY A 120 -19.31 9.62 -18.67
CA GLY A 120 -18.15 9.21 -19.46
C GLY A 120 -17.55 10.33 -20.30
N SER A 121 -17.96 11.58 -20.09
CA SER A 121 -17.43 12.72 -20.82
C SER A 121 -15.97 12.97 -20.50
N ASN A 122 -15.26 13.49 -21.49
CA ASN A 122 -13.84 13.88 -21.32
C ASN A 122 -13.67 14.94 -20.23
N GLU A 123 -14.69 15.75 -19.97
CA GLU A 123 -14.70 16.77 -18.94
C GLU A 123 -14.54 16.17 -17.54
N ILE A 124 -15.36 15.19 -17.18
CA ILE A 124 -15.30 14.53 -15.87
C ILE A 124 -13.99 13.75 -15.70
N LEU A 125 -13.59 12.99 -16.73
CA LEU A 125 -12.41 12.14 -16.67
C LEU A 125 -11.10 12.95 -16.60
N SER A 126 -11.04 14.07 -17.32
CA SER A 126 -9.89 14.96 -17.29
C SER A 126 -9.78 15.73 -15.96
N GLU A 127 -10.90 16.19 -15.40
CA GLU A 127 -10.95 16.85 -14.11
C GLU A 127 -10.45 15.92 -13.00
N PHE A 128 -11.00 14.70 -12.91
CA PHE A 128 -10.50 13.67 -12.00
C PHE A 128 -9.00 13.43 -12.19
N SER A 129 -8.53 13.25 -13.42
CA SER A 129 -7.12 13.01 -13.72
C SER A 129 -6.22 14.16 -13.27
N SER A 130 -6.64 15.41 -13.52
CA SER A 130 -5.87 16.61 -13.17
C SER A 130 -5.70 16.80 -11.66
N GLU A 131 -6.68 16.38 -10.87
CA GLU A 131 -6.67 16.47 -9.42
C GLU A 131 -5.98 15.26 -8.76
N ALA A 132 -6.32 14.04 -9.19
CA ALA A 132 -5.81 12.82 -8.58
C ALA A 132 -4.34 12.56 -8.91
N LYS A 133 -3.89 12.84 -10.13
CA LYS A 133 -2.54 12.51 -10.60
C LYS A 133 -1.42 13.18 -9.81
N PRO A 134 -1.39 14.52 -9.61
CA PRO A 134 -0.33 15.16 -8.82
C PRO A 134 -0.37 14.71 -7.36
N ARG A 135 -1.56 14.54 -6.79
CA ARG A 135 -1.73 14.08 -5.41
C ARG A 135 -1.17 12.66 -5.22
N ASN A 136 -1.54 11.73 -6.09
CA ASN A 136 -1.07 10.35 -6.03
C ASN A 136 0.45 10.25 -6.26
N PHE A 137 1.00 11.09 -7.13
CA PHE A 137 2.44 11.16 -7.36
C PHE A 137 3.19 11.64 -6.11
N ILE A 138 2.77 12.76 -5.51
CA ILE A 138 3.38 13.32 -4.29
C ILE A 138 3.30 12.31 -3.14
N TYR A 139 2.14 11.67 -2.98
CA TYR A 139 1.93 10.68 -1.93
C TYR A 139 2.84 9.45 -2.11
N SER A 140 2.93 8.93 -3.31
CA SER A 140 3.80 7.78 -3.61
C SER A 140 5.28 8.11 -3.43
N MET A 141 5.72 9.31 -3.85
CA MET A 141 7.07 9.80 -3.57
C MET A 141 7.34 9.91 -2.07
N GLY A 142 6.39 10.45 -1.31
CA GLY A 142 6.49 10.55 0.14
C GLY A 142 6.69 9.19 0.80
N LEU A 143 5.92 8.18 0.40
CA LEU A 143 6.06 6.81 0.89
C LEU A 143 7.44 6.20 0.54
N ASP A 144 7.96 6.45 -0.67
CA ASP A 144 9.27 5.95 -1.07
C ASP A 144 10.42 6.62 -0.30
N ILE A 145 10.32 7.94 -0.07
CA ILE A 145 11.27 8.70 0.76
C ILE A 145 11.25 8.18 2.20
N LEU A 146 10.07 7.96 2.78
CA LEU A 146 9.93 7.39 4.12
C LEU A 146 10.58 6.01 4.17
N LYS A 147 10.28 5.12 3.23
CA LYS A 147 10.88 3.79 3.16
C LYS A 147 12.41 3.85 3.09
N LYS A 148 12.96 4.68 2.21
CA LYS A 148 14.41 4.89 2.10
C LYS A 148 14.98 5.43 3.40
N GLY A 149 14.35 6.43 4.00
CA GLY A 149 14.75 7.00 5.29
C GLY A 149 14.77 5.97 6.43
N PHE A 150 13.77 5.09 6.50
CA PHE A 150 13.74 4.02 7.51
C PHE A 150 14.74 2.90 7.24
N SER A 151 15.23 2.74 6.03
CA SER A 151 16.22 1.71 5.66
C SER A 151 17.65 2.06 6.07
N ILE A 152 17.95 3.33 6.38
CA ILE A 152 19.27 3.80 6.77
C ILE A 152 19.59 3.36 8.20
N LYS A 153 20.61 2.52 8.35
CA LYS A 153 21.03 1.94 9.65
C LYS A 153 22.07 2.77 10.43
N ASN A 154 22.43 3.98 9.97
CA ASN A 154 23.40 4.84 10.64
C ASN A 154 22.79 5.45 11.91
N LYS A 155 23.45 5.26 13.08
CA LYS A 155 22.98 5.73 14.39
C LYS A 155 22.69 7.25 14.47
N PRO A 156 23.58 8.16 14.02
CA PRO A 156 23.28 9.60 14.01
C PRO A 156 22.03 9.95 13.21
N TYR A 157 21.86 9.31 12.05
CA TYR A 157 20.68 9.51 11.22
C TYR A 157 19.39 8.99 11.87
N GLN A 158 19.45 7.85 12.55
CA GLN A 158 18.32 7.31 13.29
C GLN A 158 17.86 8.24 14.40
N ASN A 159 18.80 8.84 15.14
CA ASN A 159 18.48 9.81 16.19
C ASN A 159 17.84 11.07 15.61
N PHE A 160 18.39 11.63 14.54
CA PHE A 160 17.80 12.78 13.84
C PHE A 160 16.40 12.47 13.33
N ARG A 161 16.22 11.35 12.64
CA ARG A 161 14.91 10.89 12.15
C ARG A 161 13.90 10.76 13.29
N ASN A 162 14.27 10.12 14.41
CA ASN A 162 13.37 9.91 15.53
C ASN A 162 12.97 11.23 16.21
N GLN A 163 13.87 12.20 16.30
CA GLN A 163 13.56 13.56 16.76
C GLN A 163 12.58 14.26 15.81
N THR A 164 12.84 14.23 14.51
CA THR A 164 11.97 14.82 13.49
C THR A 164 10.56 14.21 13.53
N LEU A 165 10.46 12.87 13.61
CA LEU A 165 9.17 12.18 13.73
C LEU A 165 8.44 12.56 15.04
N SER A 166 9.16 12.73 16.14
CA SER A 166 8.57 13.19 17.41
C SER A 166 8.00 14.60 17.30
N ILE A 167 8.67 15.51 16.59
CA ILE A 167 8.16 16.86 16.34
C ILE A 167 6.92 16.83 15.46
N ILE A 168 6.96 16.08 14.35
CA ILE A 168 5.84 15.91 13.43
C ILE A 168 4.63 15.28 14.14
N SER A 169 4.85 14.27 14.98
CA SER A 169 3.78 13.59 15.70
C SER A 169 3.06 14.48 16.72
N LYS A 170 3.69 15.55 17.17
CA LYS A 170 3.11 16.53 18.10
C LYS A 170 2.35 17.66 17.39
N ASN A 171 2.55 17.81 16.06
CA ASN A 171 1.90 18.87 15.29
C ASN A 171 0.59 18.34 14.66
N PRO A 172 -0.59 18.88 15.04
CA PRO A 172 -1.86 18.41 14.52
C PRO A 172 -2.03 18.65 13.01
N TYR A 173 -1.46 19.72 12.46
CA TYR A 173 -1.50 20.02 11.03
C TYR A 173 -0.65 19.03 10.21
N ALA A 174 0.51 18.64 10.73
CA ALA A 174 1.34 17.64 10.08
C ALA A 174 0.69 16.23 10.12
N LYS A 175 -0.03 15.91 11.20
CA LYS A 175 -0.83 14.68 11.27
C LYS A 175 -1.94 14.68 10.23
N LYS A 176 -2.70 15.75 10.14
CA LYS A 176 -3.78 15.89 9.16
C LYS A 176 -3.26 15.70 7.73
N PHE A 177 -2.15 16.34 7.38
CA PHE A 177 -1.54 16.20 6.05
C PHE A 177 -1.05 14.78 5.72
N LEU A 178 -0.61 14.01 6.74
CA LEU A 178 -0.05 12.67 6.53
C LEU A 178 -1.10 11.54 6.61
N PHE A 179 -2.24 11.78 7.27
CA PHE A 179 -3.21 10.73 7.59
C PHE A 179 -4.62 11.00 7.03
N ASP A 180 -4.93 12.22 6.57
CA ASP A 180 -6.10 12.58 5.77
C ASP A 180 -5.72 12.70 4.29
#